data_699de1ea4c6f576ff022de16a80b231c
#
_entry.id   699de1ea4c6f576ff022de16a80b231c
#
_cell.length_a   1.000
_cell.length_b   1.000
_cell.length_c   1.000
_cell.angle_alpha   90.00
_cell.angle_beta   90.00
_cell.angle_gamma   90.00
#
_symmetry.space_group_name_H-M   'P 1'
#
loop_
_entity.id
_entity.type
_entity.pdbx_description
1 polymer ?
#
loop_
_entity_poly.entity_id
_entity_poly.type
_entity_poly.pdbx_seq_one_letter_code
_entity_poly.pdbx_strand_id
1 'polypeptide(L)'
;RHDRDMLFGPTNEEMITDIFQSAIKSYKELPKNLYHIQWKFRDEVRPRFGVMRGREFLMKDAYSFDLDKDRAIRAYHKMFLAYLRTFAKMGLKAIPMRADTGPIGGDLSHEFIILAETGESEVFCHKDFIETEMLSQSVSYDDDLSDFFETWTSKYTATDEIHDADSCPVPAD
;
A
#
# COMPACT_ATOMS: atom_id res chain seq x y z
N ARG A 1 25.64 20.85 -10.30
CA ARG A 1 26.54 21.83 -9.68
C ARG A 1 27.98 21.35 -9.84
N HIS A 2 28.88 22.15 -10.34
CA HIS A 2 30.27 21.78 -10.64
C HIS A 2 30.42 20.70 -11.72
N ASP A 3 29.60 20.75 -12.78
CA ASP A 3 29.59 19.81 -13.91
C ASP A 3 29.51 18.33 -13.50
N ARG A 4 28.79 18.06 -12.42
CA ARG A 4 28.48 16.70 -11.96
C ARG A 4 27.02 16.39 -12.20
N ASP A 5 26.77 15.23 -12.78
CA ASP A 5 25.43 14.68 -12.89
C ASP A 5 24.87 14.38 -11.49
N MET A 6 23.59 14.64 -11.30
CA MET A 6 22.86 14.35 -10.08
C MET A 6 21.62 13.54 -10.43
N LEU A 7 21.31 12.56 -9.59
CA LEU A 7 20.14 11.72 -9.74
C LEU A 7 19.12 12.05 -8.65
N PHE A 8 17.86 12.20 -9.04
CA PHE A 8 16.73 12.29 -8.12
C PHE A 8 16.06 10.93 -8.00
N GLY A 9 15.86 10.47 -6.76
CA GLY A 9 15.29 9.14 -6.51
C GLY A 9 13.78 9.09 -6.73
N PRO A 10 13.27 8.16 -7.56
CA PRO A 10 11.83 7.93 -7.71
C PRO A 10 11.26 7.05 -6.60
N THR A 11 12.10 6.25 -5.96
CA THR A 11 11.77 5.30 -4.91
C THR A 11 13.04 4.89 -4.15
N ASN A 12 12.94 4.28 -2.99
CA ASN A 12 14.11 4.06 -2.14
C ASN A 12 14.35 2.62 -1.72
N GLU A 13 13.73 1.63 -2.33
CA GLU A 13 13.92 0.22 -2.00
C GLU A 13 15.40 -0.19 -2.02
N GLU A 14 16.11 0.19 -3.07
CA GLU A 14 17.53 -0.13 -3.22
C GLU A 14 18.37 0.62 -2.18
N MET A 15 18.15 1.92 -2.03
CA MET A 15 18.90 2.75 -1.09
C MET A 15 18.73 2.29 0.36
N ILE A 16 17.50 2.01 0.78
CA ILE A 16 17.24 1.59 2.17
C ILE A 16 17.81 0.19 2.43
N THR A 17 17.83 -0.67 1.42
CA THR A 17 18.44 -2.00 1.51
C THR A 17 19.94 -1.90 1.68
N ASP A 18 20.62 -1.02 0.96
CA ASP A 18 22.05 -0.76 1.10
C ASP A 18 22.41 -0.19 2.49
N ILE A 19 21.62 0.77 2.96
CA ILE A 19 21.74 1.31 4.32
C ILE A 19 21.55 0.20 5.36
N PHE A 20 20.50 -0.61 5.20
CA PHE A 20 20.22 -1.73 6.09
C PHE A 20 21.39 -2.72 6.12
N GLN A 21 21.90 -3.13 4.97
CA GLN A 21 23.03 -4.05 4.85
C GLN A 21 24.30 -3.51 5.53
N SER A 22 24.53 -2.21 5.43
CA SER A 22 25.69 -1.57 6.05
C SER A 22 25.54 -1.43 7.57
N ALA A 23 24.33 -1.20 8.08
CA ALA A 23 24.07 -0.91 9.48
C ALA A 23 23.83 -2.16 10.33
N ILE A 24 23.13 -3.17 9.80
CA ILE A 24 22.74 -4.37 10.55
C ILE A 24 23.83 -5.44 10.40
N LYS A 25 24.35 -5.91 11.51
CA LYS A 25 25.43 -6.89 11.54
C LYS A 25 25.02 -8.26 12.07
N SER A 26 23.82 -8.38 12.62
CA SER A 26 23.34 -9.62 13.20
C SER A 26 21.83 -9.80 12.96
N TYR A 27 21.43 -11.04 12.67
CA TYR A 27 20.01 -11.42 12.60
C TYR A 27 19.27 -11.17 13.92
N LYS A 28 19.98 -11.05 15.05
CA LYS A 28 19.38 -10.74 16.36
C LYS A 28 18.84 -9.30 16.45
N GLU A 29 19.21 -8.46 15.51
CA GLU A 29 18.71 -7.09 15.41
C GLU A 29 17.36 -6.99 14.67
N LEU A 30 16.90 -8.09 14.07
CA LEU A 30 15.62 -8.20 13.39
C LEU A 30 14.50 -8.60 14.39
N PRO A 31 13.24 -8.21 14.13
CA PRO A 31 12.78 -7.46 12.96
C PRO A 31 13.12 -5.96 13.02
N LYS A 32 13.18 -5.32 11.85
CA LYS A 32 13.32 -3.87 11.73
C LYS A 32 12.27 -3.32 10.78
N ASN A 33 11.69 -2.18 11.14
CA ASN A 33 10.86 -1.39 10.25
C ASN A 33 11.46 0.01 10.17
N LEU A 34 11.96 0.37 9.01
CA LEU A 34 12.57 1.65 8.72
C LEU A 34 11.61 2.49 7.91
N TYR A 35 11.58 3.78 8.14
CA TYR A 35 10.78 4.69 7.34
C TYR A 35 11.49 6.02 7.16
N HIS A 36 11.08 6.75 6.14
CA HIS A 36 11.43 8.15 6.02
C HIS A 36 10.33 8.95 5.31
N ILE A 37 10.43 10.26 5.42
CA ILE A 37 9.55 11.22 4.76
C ILE A 37 10.45 12.11 3.93
N GLN A 38 10.33 12.02 2.61
CA GLN A 38 11.24 12.67 1.67
C GLN A 38 10.56 13.00 0.35
N TRP A 39 11.09 13.99 -0.34
CA TRP A 39 10.73 14.28 -1.70
C TRP A 39 11.12 13.15 -2.64
N LYS A 40 10.18 12.83 -3.54
CA LYS A 40 10.39 11.89 -4.65
C LYS A 40 10.18 12.60 -5.97
N PHE A 41 10.87 12.11 -6.99
CA PHE A 41 10.84 12.67 -8.33
C PHE A 41 10.55 11.54 -9.32
N ARG A 42 9.44 11.68 -10.06
CA ARG A 42 9.06 10.71 -11.10
C ARG A 42 8.76 11.44 -12.38
N ASP A 43 9.16 10.87 -13.51
CA ASP A 43 8.88 11.43 -14.83
C ASP A 43 7.43 11.11 -15.24
N GLU A 44 6.49 11.71 -14.52
CA GLU A 44 5.07 11.56 -14.81
C GLU A 44 4.72 12.18 -16.15
N VAL A 45 4.24 11.35 -17.08
CA VAL A 45 3.92 11.76 -18.45
C VAL A 45 2.73 12.71 -18.49
N ARG A 46 1.76 12.53 -17.61
CA ARG A 46 0.51 13.30 -17.57
C ARG A 46 0.22 13.84 -16.16
N PRO A 47 0.97 14.85 -15.67
CA PRO A 47 0.63 15.49 -14.40
C PRO A 47 -0.79 16.05 -14.46
N ARG A 48 -1.59 15.77 -13.41
CA ARG A 48 -2.98 16.20 -13.34
C ARG A 48 -3.50 16.19 -11.90
N PHE A 49 -4.71 16.71 -11.68
CA PHE A 49 -5.35 16.80 -10.37
C PHE A 49 -4.53 17.57 -9.32
N GLY A 50 -3.85 18.65 -9.74
CA GLY A 50 -3.05 19.49 -8.86
C GLY A 50 -1.93 18.70 -8.20
N VAL A 51 -1.94 18.61 -6.86
CA VAL A 51 -0.91 17.91 -6.09
C VAL A 51 -1.08 16.38 -6.08
N MET A 52 -2.18 15.85 -6.58
CA MET A 52 -2.49 14.42 -6.54
C MET A 52 -1.58 13.60 -7.46
N ARG A 53 -1.22 14.13 -8.62
CA ARG A 53 -0.38 13.44 -9.61
C ARG A 53 0.61 14.39 -10.24
N GLY A 54 1.74 14.57 -9.57
CA GLY A 54 2.83 15.45 -9.98
C GLY A 54 4.13 14.70 -10.23
N ARG A 55 5.14 15.43 -10.71
CA ARG A 55 6.50 14.91 -10.93
C ARG A 55 7.36 15.00 -9.68
N GLU A 56 7.02 15.89 -8.78
CA GLU A 56 7.68 16.11 -7.50
C GLU A 56 6.65 16.07 -6.38
N PHE A 57 6.84 15.20 -5.40
CA PHE A 57 5.90 15.02 -4.30
C PHE A 57 6.58 14.52 -3.04
N LEU A 58 5.98 14.83 -1.89
CA LEU A 58 6.41 14.33 -0.60
C LEU A 58 5.80 12.95 -0.36
N MET A 59 6.64 11.97 -0.08
CA MET A 59 6.22 10.61 0.24
C MET A 59 6.74 10.20 1.62
N LYS A 60 5.88 9.55 2.39
CA LYS A 60 6.30 8.72 3.52
C LYS A 60 6.29 7.29 3.03
N ASP A 61 7.42 6.65 3.07
CA ASP A 61 7.62 5.24 2.75
C ASP A 61 8.20 4.48 3.94
N ALA A 62 7.86 3.21 4.07
CA ALA A 62 8.34 2.33 5.13
C ALA A 62 8.72 0.97 4.55
N TYR A 63 9.73 0.35 5.18
CA TYR A 63 10.37 -0.87 4.71
C TYR A 63 10.58 -1.80 5.89
N SER A 64 9.99 -2.98 5.84
CA SER A 64 10.16 -4.02 6.86
C SER A 64 11.22 -5.02 6.45
N PHE A 65 12.03 -5.45 7.41
CA PHE A 65 13.06 -6.45 7.26
C PHE A 65 12.85 -7.50 8.34
N ASP A 66 12.59 -8.73 7.93
CA ASP A 66 12.21 -9.82 8.80
C ASP A 66 13.13 -11.04 8.58
N LEU A 67 13.06 -12.01 9.51
CA LEU A 67 13.91 -13.22 9.46
C LEU A 67 13.43 -14.25 8.45
N ASP A 68 12.11 -14.28 8.21
CA ASP A 68 11.45 -15.27 7.38
C ASP A 68 10.17 -14.70 6.76
N LYS A 69 9.60 -15.44 5.82
CA LYS A 69 8.39 -15.04 5.09
C LYS A 69 7.19 -14.85 6.02
N ASP A 70 7.01 -15.69 7.01
CA ASP A 70 5.85 -15.62 7.90
C ASP A 70 5.87 -14.36 8.75
N ARG A 71 7.06 -13.94 9.19
CA ARG A 71 7.23 -12.68 9.92
C ARG A 71 7.05 -11.47 9.01
N ALA A 72 7.53 -11.53 7.77
CA ALA A 72 7.29 -10.48 6.78
C ALA A 72 5.78 -10.33 6.47
N ILE A 73 5.04 -11.43 6.36
CA ILE A 73 3.58 -11.41 6.20
C ILE A 73 2.91 -10.75 7.42
N ARG A 74 3.33 -11.06 8.63
CA ARG A 74 2.81 -10.39 9.84
C ARG A 74 3.09 -8.89 9.84
N ALA A 75 4.29 -8.47 9.41
CA ALA A 75 4.61 -7.06 9.26
C ALA A 75 3.70 -6.40 8.21
N TYR A 76 3.41 -7.08 7.12
CA TYR A 76 2.48 -6.63 6.10
C TYR A 76 1.06 -6.45 6.64
N HIS A 77 0.52 -7.42 7.39
CA HIS A 77 -0.79 -7.32 8.03
C HIS A 77 -0.87 -6.14 9.02
N LYS A 78 0.20 -5.89 9.78
CA LYS A 78 0.28 -4.71 10.67
C LYS A 78 0.21 -3.40 9.89
N MET A 79 0.92 -3.31 8.76
CA MET A 79 0.87 -2.14 7.90
C MET A 79 -0.49 -1.97 7.23
N PHE A 80 -1.12 -3.06 6.81
CA PHE A 80 -2.48 -3.05 6.27
C PHE A 80 -3.48 -2.45 7.27
N LEU A 81 -3.47 -2.93 8.53
CA LEU A 81 -4.27 -2.35 9.60
C LEU A 81 -3.93 -0.88 9.86
N ALA A 82 -2.63 -0.52 9.82
CA ALA A 82 -2.18 0.84 10.04
C ALA A 82 -2.72 1.81 8.96
N TYR A 83 -2.72 1.39 7.69
CA TYR A 83 -3.30 2.19 6.61
C TYR A 83 -4.80 2.38 6.78
N LEU A 84 -5.56 1.32 7.03
CA LEU A 84 -7.00 1.44 7.27
C LEU A 84 -7.32 2.40 8.41
N ARG A 85 -6.59 2.30 9.52
CA ARG A 85 -6.75 3.21 10.67
C ARG A 85 -6.33 4.64 10.36
N THR A 86 -5.30 4.83 9.56
CA THR A 86 -4.85 6.15 9.14
C THR A 86 -5.92 6.84 8.31
N PHE A 87 -6.45 6.18 7.30
CA PHE A 87 -7.53 6.71 6.48
C PHE A 87 -8.80 6.98 7.30
N ALA A 88 -9.17 6.07 8.19
CA ALA A 88 -10.31 6.27 9.08
C ALA A 88 -10.16 7.51 9.99
N LYS A 89 -8.94 7.73 10.54
CA LYS A 89 -8.63 8.96 11.32
C LYS A 89 -8.71 10.24 10.49
N MET A 90 -8.48 10.15 9.18
CA MET A 90 -8.64 11.25 8.25
C MET A 90 -10.11 11.46 7.81
N GLY A 91 -11.05 10.63 8.30
CA GLY A 91 -12.44 10.64 7.88
C GLY A 91 -12.67 10.02 6.50
N LEU A 92 -11.71 9.25 6.00
CA LEU A 92 -11.76 8.60 4.69
C LEU A 92 -12.06 7.12 4.85
N LYS A 93 -12.97 6.61 4.04
CA LYS A 93 -13.30 5.19 3.95
C LYS A 93 -12.48 4.58 2.81
N ALA A 94 -11.44 3.84 3.17
CA ALA A 94 -10.55 3.21 2.21
C ALA A 94 -10.96 1.76 1.92
N ILE A 95 -10.99 1.39 0.65
CA ILE A 95 -11.24 0.04 0.18
C ILE A 95 -9.90 -0.57 -0.22
N PRO A 96 -9.42 -1.62 0.48
CA PRO A 96 -8.21 -2.31 0.07
C PRO A 96 -8.48 -3.15 -1.17
N MET A 97 -7.75 -2.89 -2.23
CA MET A 97 -7.85 -3.60 -3.49
C MET A 97 -6.53 -4.31 -3.78
N ARG A 98 -6.62 -5.53 -4.27
CA ARG A 98 -5.44 -6.24 -4.73
C ARG A 98 -4.86 -5.51 -5.96
N ALA A 99 -3.57 -5.22 -5.90
CA ALA A 99 -2.84 -4.51 -6.94
C ALA A 99 -1.78 -5.43 -7.57
N ASP A 100 -1.35 -5.06 -8.77
CA ASP A 100 -0.19 -5.68 -9.41
C ASP A 100 1.07 -5.34 -8.59
N THR A 101 1.96 -6.33 -8.46
CA THR A 101 3.24 -6.15 -7.77
C THR A 101 4.26 -5.38 -8.60
N GLY A 102 3.99 -5.22 -9.89
CA GLY A 102 4.85 -4.50 -10.82
C GLY A 102 6.24 -5.12 -10.99
N PRO A 103 7.22 -4.34 -11.49
CA PRO A 103 8.58 -4.86 -11.77
C PRO A 103 9.38 -5.21 -10.51
N ILE A 104 8.99 -4.73 -9.34
CA ILE A 104 9.66 -5.05 -8.07
C ILE A 104 9.34 -6.49 -7.63
N GLY A 105 8.18 -7.01 -8.05
CA GLY A 105 7.74 -8.37 -7.75
C GLY A 105 7.17 -8.51 -6.33
N GLY A 106 6.92 -9.75 -5.92
CA GLY A 106 6.31 -10.11 -4.64
C GLY A 106 4.99 -10.87 -4.81
N ASP A 107 4.45 -11.37 -3.70
CA ASP A 107 3.24 -12.19 -3.69
C ASP A 107 1.99 -11.39 -3.25
N LEU A 108 2.20 -10.28 -2.52
CA LEU A 108 1.15 -9.46 -1.93
C LEU A 108 1.34 -8.00 -2.32
N SER A 109 0.29 -7.41 -2.87
CA SER A 109 0.23 -5.97 -3.13
C SER A 109 -1.21 -5.49 -2.97
N HIS A 110 -1.42 -4.38 -2.27
CA HIS A 110 -2.72 -3.76 -2.12
C HIS A 110 -2.62 -2.24 -2.29
N GLU A 111 -3.62 -1.68 -2.91
CA GLU A 111 -3.90 -0.25 -2.96
C GLU A 111 -5.11 0.06 -2.09
N PHE A 112 -5.13 1.23 -1.48
CA PHE A 112 -6.24 1.68 -0.66
C PHE A 112 -7.00 2.77 -1.41
N ILE A 113 -8.11 2.39 -2.01
CA ILE A 113 -8.88 3.24 -2.90
C ILE A 113 -9.93 4.02 -2.10
N ILE A 114 -10.04 5.31 -2.39
CA ILE A 114 -11.08 6.20 -1.86
C ILE A 114 -12.06 6.49 -2.99
N LEU A 115 -13.35 6.21 -2.76
CA LEU A 115 -14.39 6.50 -3.74
C LEU A 115 -14.63 8.00 -3.87
N ALA A 116 -14.64 8.51 -5.09
CA ALA A 116 -14.93 9.90 -5.41
C ALA A 116 -15.58 10.00 -6.79
N GLU A 117 -16.55 10.91 -6.95
CA GLU A 117 -17.23 11.15 -8.24
C GLU A 117 -16.26 11.61 -9.34
N THR A 118 -15.13 12.19 -8.94
CA THR A 118 -14.07 12.68 -9.84
C THR A 118 -12.92 11.68 -9.98
N GLY A 119 -13.12 10.42 -9.62
CA GLY A 119 -12.14 9.35 -9.75
C GLY A 119 -11.70 9.09 -11.20
N GLU A 120 -10.54 8.47 -11.37
CA GLU A 120 -9.99 8.14 -12.70
C GLU A 120 -10.52 6.79 -13.22
N SER A 121 -10.84 5.87 -12.33
CA SER A 121 -11.23 4.50 -12.63
C SER A 121 -12.53 4.13 -11.94
N GLU A 122 -13.31 3.28 -12.55
CA GLU A 122 -14.47 2.68 -11.91
C GLU A 122 -14.03 1.58 -10.94
N VAL A 123 -14.75 1.43 -9.83
CA VAL A 123 -14.46 0.44 -8.79
C VAL A 123 -15.64 -0.49 -8.61
N PHE A 124 -15.37 -1.76 -8.71
CA PHE A 124 -16.30 -2.85 -8.44
C PHE A 124 -15.93 -3.50 -7.12
N CYS A 125 -16.79 -3.43 -6.13
CA CYS A 125 -16.49 -3.98 -4.82
C CYS A 125 -17.73 -4.56 -4.12
N HIS A 126 -17.47 -5.47 -3.18
CA HIS A 126 -18.53 -6.01 -2.35
C HIS A 126 -19.21 -4.90 -1.55
N LYS A 127 -20.56 -4.92 -1.46
CA LYS A 127 -21.37 -3.90 -0.79
C LYS A 127 -20.97 -3.61 0.66
N ASP A 128 -20.43 -4.59 1.38
CA ASP A 128 -19.98 -4.41 2.77
C ASP A 128 -18.93 -3.32 2.90
N PHE A 129 -18.11 -3.09 1.86
CA PHE A 129 -17.13 -2.00 1.86
C PHE A 129 -17.80 -0.62 1.88
N ILE A 130 -19.03 -0.52 1.40
CA ILE A 130 -19.79 0.73 1.33
C ILE A 130 -20.70 0.87 2.55
N GLU A 131 -21.43 -0.19 2.91
CA GLU A 131 -22.52 -0.16 3.90
C GLU A 131 -22.05 -0.38 5.34
N THR A 132 -20.93 -1.10 5.55
CA THR A 132 -20.51 -1.55 6.88
C THR A 132 -19.29 -0.78 7.39
N GLU A 133 -19.28 -0.43 8.68
CA GLU A 133 -18.08 0.02 9.36
C GLU A 133 -17.19 -1.18 9.74
N MET A 134 -16.39 -1.64 8.80
CA MET A 134 -15.56 -2.82 8.98
C MET A 134 -14.44 -2.65 10.04
N LEU A 135 -14.08 -1.41 10.40
CA LEU A 135 -13.07 -1.10 11.42
C LEU A 135 -13.61 -1.03 12.86
N SER A 136 -14.88 -1.39 13.08
CA SER A 136 -15.50 -1.39 14.40
C SER A 136 -14.90 -2.44 15.35
N GLN A 137 -14.13 -3.40 14.85
CA GLN A 137 -13.47 -4.40 15.67
C GLN A 137 -12.26 -3.82 16.41
N SER A 138 -12.23 -4.04 17.71
CA SER A 138 -11.07 -3.73 18.54
C SER A 138 -9.97 -4.76 18.30
N VAL A 139 -9.04 -4.48 17.40
CA VAL A 139 -7.91 -5.32 17.05
C VAL A 139 -6.61 -4.64 17.49
N SER A 140 -5.70 -5.36 18.12
CA SER A 140 -4.37 -4.84 18.49
C SER A 140 -3.34 -5.15 17.40
N TYR A 141 -2.29 -4.34 17.29
CA TYR A 141 -1.14 -4.65 16.45
C TYR A 141 -0.34 -5.86 16.95
N ASP A 142 -0.55 -6.29 18.19
CA ASP A 142 0.10 -7.46 18.79
C ASP A 142 -0.69 -8.74 18.61
N ASP A 143 -1.93 -8.66 18.14
CA ASP A 143 -2.76 -9.81 17.82
C ASP A 143 -2.26 -10.53 16.56
N ASP A 144 -2.74 -11.76 16.37
CA ASP A 144 -2.69 -12.41 15.06
C ASP A 144 -3.70 -11.74 14.14
N LEU A 145 -3.19 -11.04 13.14
CA LEU A 145 -3.99 -10.27 12.20
C LEU A 145 -4.41 -11.06 10.96
N SER A 146 -4.17 -12.36 10.91
CA SER A 146 -4.47 -13.19 9.73
C SER A 146 -5.96 -13.20 9.41
N ASP A 147 -6.82 -13.50 10.40
CA ASP A 147 -8.27 -13.50 10.23
C ASP A 147 -8.82 -12.11 9.89
N PHE A 148 -8.24 -11.08 10.51
CA PHE A 148 -8.58 -9.69 10.19
C PHE A 148 -8.26 -9.38 8.72
N PHE A 149 -7.06 -9.71 8.28
CA PHE A 149 -6.62 -9.50 6.90
C PHE A 149 -7.50 -10.27 5.91
N GLU A 150 -7.80 -11.54 6.19
CA GLU A 150 -8.66 -12.38 5.36
C GLU A 150 -10.08 -11.81 5.27
N THR A 151 -10.64 -11.31 6.36
CA THR A 151 -11.99 -10.69 6.37
C THR A 151 -12.08 -9.54 5.36
N TRP A 152 -11.00 -8.77 5.18
CA TRP A 152 -10.96 -7.68 4.22
C TRP A 152 -10.65 -8.15 2.80
N THR A 153 -9.75 -9.10 2.63
CA THR A 153 -9.20 -9.48 1.32
C THR A 153 -9.95 -10.63 0.64
N SER A 154 -10.83 -11.34 1.35
CA SER A 154 -11.70 -12.37 0.77
C SER A 154 -12.88 -11.80 -0.01
N LYS A 155 -13.19 -10.51 0.16
CA LYS A 155 -14.29 -9.86 -0.54
C LYS A 155 -13.82 -9.35 -1.90
N TYR A 156 -14.72 -9.46 -2.89
CA TYR A 156 -14.41 -9.01 -4.25
C TYR A 156 -14.11 -7.52 -4.33
N THR A 157 -13.00 -7.18 -4.96
CA THR A 157 -12.64 -5.81 -5.35
C THR A 157 -11.89 -5.83 -6.67
N ALA A 158 -12.22 -4.93 -7.59
CA ALA A 158 -11.52 -4.74 -8.86
C ALA A 158 -11.70 -3.31 -9.39
N THR A 159 -10.77 -2.86 -10.21
CA THR A 159 -10.96 -1.66 -11.05
C THR A 159 -11.44 -2.06 -12.43
N ASP A 160 -11.91 -1.12 -13.23
CA ASP A 160 -12.32 -1.30 -14.62
C ASP A 160 -11.19 -1.85 -15.53
N GLU A 161 -9.92 -1.67 -15.13
CA GLU A 161 -8.76 -2.20 -15.86
C GLU A 161 -8.64 -3.73 -15.75
N ILE A 162 -9.09 -4.30 -14.62
CA ILE A 162 -8.97 -5.74 -14.35
C ILE A 162 -10.33 -6.42 -14.18
N HIS A 163 -11.42 -5.64 -14.19
CA HIS A 163 -12.77 -6.17 -14.11
C HIS A 163 -13.15 -6.82 -15.43
N ASP A 164 -13.36 -8.13 -15.37
CA ASP A 164 -14.01 -8.88 -16.43
C ASP A 164 -15.45 -9.17 -16.00
N ALA A 165 -16.41 -8.76 -16.79
CA ALA A 165 -17.83 -8.97 -16.52
C ALA A 165 -18.17 -10.45 -16.30
N ASP A 166 -17.44 -11.34 -16.98
CA ASP A 166 -17.62 -12.79 -16.85
C ASP A 166 -17.00 -13.36 -15.55
N SER A 167 -16.07 -12.64 -14.94
CA SER A 167 -15.39 -13.02 -13.69
C SER A 167 -15.99 -12.37 -12.44
N CYS A 168 -16.88 -11.40 -12.60
CA CYS A 168 -17.53 -10.75 -11.45
C CYS A 168 -18.48 -11.73 -10.74
N PRO A 169 -18.23 -12.08 -9.46
CA PRO A 169 -19.07 -13.05 -8.75
C PRO A 169 -20.41 -12.48 -8.31
N VAL A 170 -20.65 -11.20 -8.49
CA VAL A 170 -21.89 -10.50 -8.08
C VAL A 170 -22.55 -9.92 -9.31
N PRO A 171 -23.84 -10.22 -9.56
CA PRO A 171 -24.59 -9.57 -10.63
C PRO A 171 -24.54 -8.06 -10.46
N ALA A 172 -24.29 -7.33 -11.52
CA ALA A 172 -24.52 -5.89 -11.55
C ALA A 172 -26.02 -5.65 -11.45
N ASP A 173 -26.54 -5.22 -10.31
CA ASP A 173 -27.87 -4.68 -10.13
C ASP A 173 -27.84 -3.17 -10.16
#